data_f49c4c66fff7d7b39450728a37735e36
#
_entry.id   f49c4c66fff7d7b39450728a37735e36
#
_cell.length_a   1.000
_cell.length_b   1.000
_cell.length_c   1.000
_cell.angle_alpha   90.00
_cell.angle_beta   90.00
_cell.angle_gamma   90.00
#
_symmetry.space_group_name_H-M   'P 1'
#
loop_
_entity.id
_entity.type
_entity.pdbx_description
1 polymer ?
#
loop_
_entity_poly.entity_id
_entity_poly.type
_entity_poly.pdbx_seq_one_letter_code
_entity_poly.pdbx_strand_id
1 'polypeptide(L)'
;VRVSLEHLRQWSGPGWLLQVEIACQPQTIVEDASRLRPPERIYLFPRTVGGRSCYALAYGIFRSVSEARQALKAVEAAALDLASAPVLVSVADVLRRAR
;
A
#
# COMPACT_ATOMS: atom_id res chain seq x y z
N VAL A 1 6.80 9.73 -3.27
CA VAL A 1 6.58 8.48 -2.52
C VAL A 1 7.65 8.35 -1.44
N ARG A 2 7.25 8.04 -0.24
CA ARG A 2 8.14 7.92 0.91
C ARG A 2 7.67 6.79 1.82
N VAL A 3 8.57 6.32 2.69
CA VAL A 3 8.21 5.32 3.69
C VAL A 3 7.23 5.94 4.68
N SER A 4 6.09 5.31 4.86
CA SER A 4 4.92 5.92 5.50
C SER A 4 4.55 5.33 6.86
N LEU A 5 5.45 4.57 7.50
CA LEU A 5 5.13 3.96 8.79
C LEU A 5 4.79 4.98 9.87
N GLU A 6 5.47 6.12 9.86
CA GLU A 6 5.21 7.18 10.83
C GLU A 6 3.80 7.72 10.69
N HIS A 7 3.35 7.95 9.48
CA HIS A 7 1.99 8.40 9.22
C HIS A 7 0.97 7.36 9.71
N LEU A 8 1.23 6.08 9.46
CA LEU A 8 0.34 5.00 9.89
C LEU A 8 0.28 4.87 11.41
N ARG A 9 1.41 5.09 12.10
CA ARG A 9 1.45 5.06 13.56
C ARG A 9 0.60 6.15 14.20
N GLN A 10 0.45 7.28 13.51
CA GLN A 10 -0.36 8.40 13.98
C GLN A 10 -1.84 8.25 13.63
N TRP A 11 -2.18 7.26 12.82
CA TRP A 11 -3.57 7.04 12.42
C TRP A 11 -4.38 6.53 13.60
N SER A 12 -5.52 7.18 13.87
CA SER A 12 -6.42 6.78 14.94
C SER A 12 -7.71 6.20 14.38
N GLY A 13 -8.22 5.16 15.05
CA GLY A 13 -9.43 4.48 14.64
C GLY A 13 -9.20 3.45 13.55
N PRO A 14 -10.26 2.89 12.95
CA PRO A 14 -10.13 1.91 11.89
C PRO A 14 -9.42 2.49 10.68
N GLY A 15 -8.54 1.71 10.07
CA GLY A 15 -7.85 2.11 8.86
C GLY A 15 -7.54 0.91 7.99
N TRP A 16 -7.78 1.07 6.67
CA TRP A 16 -7.56 0.04 5.66
C TRP A 16 -6.81 0.65 4.49
N LEU A 17 -5.85 -0.11 3.93
CA LEU A 17 -5.13 0.29 2.74
C LEU A 17 -5.38 -0.72 1.63
N LEU A 18 -5.28 -0.27 0.39
CA LEU A 18 -5.27 -1.16 -0.77
C LEU A 18 -3.82 -1.43 -1.14
N GLN A 19 -3.33 -2.61 -0.78
CA GLN A 19 -1.98 -3.03 -1.13
C GLN A 19 -1.99 -3.52 -2.57
N VAL A 20 -1.28 -2.84 -3.43
CA VAL A 20 -1.29 -3.13 -4.87
C VAL A 20 -0.10 -3.96 -5.30
N GLU A 21 0.99 -3.95 -4.55
CA GLU A 21 2.19 -4.68 -4.93
C GLU A 21 3.12 -4.88 -3.73
N ILE A 22 3.88 -5.98 -3.77
CA ILE A 22 5.06 -6.18 -2.93
C ILE A 22 6.22 -6.44 -3.87
N ALA A 23 7.29 -5.69 -3.73
CA ALA A 23 8.48 -5.87 -4.54
C ALA A 23 9.74 -5.74 -3.67
N CYS A 24 10.75 -6.52 -4.00
CA CYS A 24 11.99 -6.58 -3.24
C CYS A 24 13.12 -5.81 -3.91
N GLN A 25 12.84 -5.18 -5.05
CA GLN A 25 13.76 -4.29 -5.75
C GLN A 25 13.26 -2.86 -5.66
N PRO A 26 14.02 -1.94 -5.05
CA PRO A 26 13.57 -0.55 -4.88
C PRO A 26 13.19 0.13 -6.20
N GLN A 27 13.91 -0.16 -7.27
CA GLN A 27 13.63 0.45 -8.56
C GLN A 27 12.26 0.08 -9.09
N THR A 28 11.87 -1.19 -8.96
CA THR A 28 10.55 -1.65 -9.38
C THR A 28 9.45 -0.91 -8.64
N ILE A 29 9.60 -0.75 -7.33
CA ILE A 29 8.63 -0.05 -6.49
C ILE A 29 8.49 1.41 -6.92
N VAL A 30 9.59 2.09 -7.18
CA VAL A 30 9.56 3.50 -7.59
C VAL A 30 8.85 3.67 -8.93
N GLU A 31 9.16 2.80 -9.89
CA GLU A 31 8.53 2.85 -11.20
C GLU A 31 7.01 2.62 -11.11
N ASP A 32 6.61 1.61 -10.35
CA ASP A 32 5.18 1.28 -10.23
C ASP A 32 4.42 2.35 -9.44
N ALA A 33 5.04 2.91 -8.40
CA ALA A 33 4.44 4.00 -7.64
C ALA A 33 4.16 5.22 -8.53
N SER A 34 5.02 5.48 -9.51
CA SER A 34 4.86 6.63 -10.40
C SER A 34 3.62 6.54 -11.29
N ARG A 35 3.05 5.35 -11.44
CA ARG A 35 1.85 5.13 -12.25
C ARG A 35 0.55 5.40 -11.49
N LEU A 36 0.61 5.49 -10.17
CA LEU A 36 -0.57 5.70 -9.33
C LEU A 36 -0.80 7.19 -9.08
N ARG A 37 -2.06 7.59 -9.05
CA ARG A 37 -2.48 8.99 -8.85
C ARG A 37 -3.65 9.05 -7.88
N PRO A 38 -3.74 10.08 -7.01
CA PRO A 38 -2.73 11.14 -6.82
C PRO A 38 -1.55 10.64 -5.96
N PRO A 39 -0.34 11.19 -6.17
CA PRO A 39 0.86 10.71 -5.46
C PRO A 39 0.77 10.80 -3.94
N GLU A 40 0.09 11.80 -3.42
CA GLU A 40 -0.06 11.99 -1.96
C GLU A 40 -0.88 10.89 -1.28
N ARG A 41 -1.55 10.04 -2.04
CA ARG A 41 -2.30 8.90 -1.49
C ARG A 41 -1.53 7.60 -1.60
N ILE A 42 -0.29 7.65 -2.03
CA ILE A 42 0.56 6.47 -2.18
C ILE A 42 1.40 6.28 -0.93
N TYR A 43 1.34 5.08 -0.37
CA TYR A 43 2.07 4.70 0.83
C TYR A 43 3.04 3.59 0.50
N LEU A 44 4.24 3.69 1.07
CA LEU A 44 5.28 2.71 0.91
C LEU A 44 5.75 2.29 2.30
N PHE A 45 5.79 0.99 2.57
CA PHE A 45 6.26 0.52 3.87
C PHE A 45 7.10 -0.75 3.71
N PRO A 46 8.08 -0.96 4.62
CA PRO A 46 8.94 -2.13 4.55
C PRO A 46 8.17 -3.40 4.91
N ARG A 47 8.57 -4.49 4.28
CA ARG A 47 8.00 -5.79 4.56
C ARG A 47 9.03 -6.88 4.32
N THR A 48 9.09 -7.87 5.21
CA THR A 48 9.97 -9.02 5.06
C THR A 48 9.20 -10.16 4.42
N VAL A 49 9.74 -10.71 3.34
CA VAL A 49 9.12 -11.84 2.62
C VAL A 49 10.20 -12.90 2.43
N GLY A 50 9.99 -14.07 3.04
CA GLY A 50 10.95 -15.17 2.94
C GLY A 50 12.35 -14.80 3.42
N GLY A 51 12.46 -13.97 4.45
CA GLY A 51 13.74 -13.50 4.99
C GLY A 51 14.37 -12.37 4.20
N ARG A 52 13.74 -11.89 3.13
CA ARG A 52 14.26 -10.78 2.30
C ARG A 52 13.56 -9.48 2.67
N SER A 53 14.33 -8.39 2.60
CA SER A 53 13.78 -7.04 2.78
C SER A 53 13.10 -6.59 1.50
N CYS A 54 11.81 -6.34 1.60
CA CYS A 54 10.98 -5.92 0.47
C CYS A 54 10.19 -4.68 0.84
N TYR A 55 9.41 -4.17 -0.09
CA TYR A 55 8.52 -3.02 0.13
C TYR A 55 7.13 -3.34 -0.36
N ALA A 56 6.14 -2.89 0.38
CA ALA A 56 4.75 -2.95 -0.04
C ALA A 56 4.32 -1.56 -0.52
N LEU A 57 3.62 -1.54 -1.64
CA LEU A 57 3.07 -0.33 -2.24
C LEU A 57 1.57 -0.35 -2.03
N ALA A 58 1.02 0.69 -1.43
CA ALA A 58 -0.39 0.75 -1.11
C ALA A 58 -1.00 2.09 -1.50
N TYR A 59 -2.30 2.07 -1.74
CA TYR A 59 -3.08 3.24 -2.11
C TYR A 59 -4.10 3.57 -1.02
N GLY A 60 -4.04 4.81 -0.55
CA GLY A 60 -5.05 5.38 0.34
C GLY A 60 -5.09 4.77 1.73
N ILE A 61 -5.69 5.51 2.65
CA ILE A 61 -6.13 4.99 3.94
C ILE A 61 -7.62 5.24 4.02
N PHE A 62 -8.41 4.19 4.23
CA PHE A 62 -9.85 4.25 4.26
C PHE A 62 -10.35 3.88 5.64
N ARG A 63 -11.43 4.50 6.09
CA ARG A 63 -11.95 4.25 7.44
C ARG A 63 -12.81 3.00 7.52
N SER A 64 -13.25 2.47 6.38
CA SER A 64 -14.05 1.26 6.33
C SER A 64 -13.68 0.41 5.13
N VAL A 65 -14.00 -0.87 5.22
CA VAL A 65 -13.84 -1.81 4.10
C VAL A 65 -14.69 -1.36 2.91
N SER A 66 -15.89 -0.84 3.18
CA SER A 66 -16.78 -0.36 2.13
C SER A 66 -16.17 0.78 1.32
N GLU A 67 -15.59 1.77 2.00
CA GLU A 67 -14.90 2.88 1.31
C GLU A 67 -13.72 2.38 0.48
N ALA A 68 -12.95 1.46 1.05
CA ALA A 68 -11.81 0.88 0.34
C ALA A 68 -12.25 0.14 -0.93
N ARG A 69 -13.34 -0.62 -0.86
CA ARG A 69 -13.87 -1.33 -2.02
C ARG A 69 -14.39 -0.40 -3.10
N GLN A 70 -14.96 0.74 -2.72
CA GLN A 70 -15.38 1.74 -3.70
C GLN A 70 -14.19 2.33 -4.46
N ALA A 71 -13.07 2.52 -3.77
CA ALA A 71 -11.86 3.02 -4.41
C ALA A 71 -11.16 1.97 -5.26
N LEU A 72 -11.46 0.70 -5.04
CA LEU A 72 -10.79 -0.43 -5.69
C LEU A 72 -10.87 -0.34 -7.22
N LYS A 73 -12.01 0.06 -7.76
CA LYS A 73 -12.19 0.14 -9.21
C LYS A 73 -11.21 1.13 -9.85
N ALA A 74 -11.02 2.28 -9.22
CA ALA A 74 -10.08 3.28 -9.71
C ALA A 74 -8.64 2.80 -9.61
N VAL A 75 -8.32 2.10 -8.52
CA VAL A 75 -6.99 1.53 -8.30
C VAL A 75 -6.71 0.43 -9.31
N GLU A 76 -7.67 -0.45 -9.57
CA GLU A 76 -7.51 -1.50 -10.56
C GLU A 76 -7.26 -0.94 -11.95
N ALA A 77 -7.97 0.11 -12.33
CA ALA A 77 -7.77 0.76 -13.62
C ALA A 77 -6.35 1.35 -13.74
N ALA A 78 -5.85 1.96 -12.66
CA ALA A 78 -4.51 2.54 -12.64
C ALA A 78 -3.40 1.48 -12.53
N ALA A 79 -3.74 0.31 -12.00
CA ALA A 79 -2.78 -0.75 -11.71
C ALA A 79 -2.84 -1.92 -12.69
N LEU A 80 -3.39 -1.70 -13.88
CA LEU A 80 -3.56 -2.76 -14.88
C LEU A 80 -2.26 -3.49 -15.22
N ASP A 81 -1.14 -2.77 -15.18
CA ASP A 81 0.17 -3.33 -15.52
C ASP A 81 0.92 -3.91 -14.31
N LEU A 82 0.30 -3.87 -13.12
CA LEU A 82 0.94 -4.42 -11.93
C LEU A 82 0.74 -5.93 -11.85
N ALA A 83 1.71 -6.62 -11.28
CA ALA A 83 1.75 -8.08 -11.28
C ALA A 83 0.69 -8.73 -10.40
N SER A 84 0.16 -8.02 -9.42
CA SER A 84 -0.75 -8.58 -8.41
C SER A 84 -2.07 -7.83 -8.35
N ALA A 85 -3.16 -8.54 -8.03
CA ALA A 85 -4.43 -7.91 -7.74
C ALA A 85 -4.34 -7.16 -6.40
N PRO A 86 -4.98 -5.97 -6.27
CA PRO A 86 -4.99 -5.25 -5.01
C PRO A 86 -5.63 -6.06 -3.87
N VAL A 87 -5.06 -5.94 -2.68
CA VAL A 87 -5.50 -6.64 -1.47
C VAL A 87 -5.77 -5.63 -0.37
N LEU A 88 -6.85 -5.82 0.37
CA LEU A 88 -7.13 -5.01 1.55
C LEU A 88 -6.25 -5.45 2.70
N VAL A 89 -5.55 -4.49 3.32
CA VAL A 89 -4.77 -4.74 4.54
C VAL A 89 -5.14 -3.68 5.57
N SER A 90 -5.21 -4.07 6.84
CA SER A 90 -5.49 -3.10 7.90
C SER A 90 -4.23 -2.36 8.31
N VAL A 91 -4.38 -1.13 8.78
CA VAL A 91 -3.27 -0.35 9.35
C VAL A 91 -2.63 -1.12 10.50
N ALA A 92 -3.45 -1.74 11.35
CA ALA A 92 -2.95 -2.53 12.48
C ALA A 92 -2.04 -3.68 12.02
N ASP A 93 -2.44 -4.38 10.95
CA ASP A 93 -1.62 -5.46 10.39
C ASP A 93 -0.29 -4.95 9.84
N VAL A 94 -0.32 -3.84 9.12
CA VAL A 94 0.91 -3.24 8.57
C VAL A 94 1.88 -2.91 9.70
N LEU A 95 1.40 -2.27 10.75
CA LEU A 95 2.25 -1.88 11.88
C LEU A 95 2.79 -3.09 12.64
N ARG A 96 1.99 -4.13 12.80
CA ARG A 96 2.42 -5.36 13.47
C ARG A 96 3.53 -6.07 12.70
N ARG A 97 3.41 -6.15 11.38
CA ARG A 97 4.40 -6.84 10.52
C ARG A 97 5.67 -6.03 10.30
N ALA A 98 5.63 -4.72 10.55
CA ALA A 98 6.79 -3.85 10.40
C ALA A 98 7.72 -3.86 11.61
N ARG A 99 7.37 -4.55 12.68
CA ARG A 99 8.18 -4.67 13.89
C ARG A 99 9.36 -5.62 13.70
#